data_9a60ec660b33db1e577e18cdbd99b36d
#
_entry.id   9a60ec660b33db1e577e18cdbd99b36d
#
_cell.length_a   1.000
_cell.length_b   1.000
_cell.length_c   1.000
_cell.angle_alpha   90.00
_cell.angle_beta   90.00
_cell.angle_gamma   90.00
#
_symmetry.space_group_name_H-M   'P 1'
#
loop_
_entity.id
_entity.type
_entity.pdbx_description
1 polymer ?
#
loop_
_entity_poly.entity_id
_entity_poly.type
_entity_poly.pdbx_seq_one_letter_code
_entity_poly.pdbx_strand_id
1 'polypeptide(L)'
;MRIETVWVGRGGQGIVTATYIIANASIIDGFYAIANPEFGAERRGAPVKAFLTISDAPIEDQEPVKMPEVAVVFDDKLIDPMRFVIDAVRPGGYVILNSGKAPEEARKLVGRDDVHVVVVDAIGIARKHVKLDVPNGPLAGAFSKVMGFPKLESIRQAFENQLGKAVEENYAATKEAYEVAVVIPPAKVDPSAKPKGVISTTSAFLAGPYEIVTWAETNVGGAVYPGTSFAYTTGGWRIDMPVIDHSKCIMCRKCWLYCPDDAVIEAWREAGGPRGRKFRMKFIDFDYAYCKGCGVCAEVCPTGAIQMVREI
;
A
#
# COMPACT_ATOMS: atom_id res chain seq x y z
N MET A 1 5.53 13.49 -25.86
CA MET A 1 5.68 13.34 -24.38
C MET A 1 5.26 11.91 -24.00
N ARG A 2 6.04 11.21 -23.18
CA ARG A 2 5.66 9.91 -22.61
C ARG A 2 6.01 9.92 -21.13
N ILE A 3 5.08 9.62 -20.27
CA ILE A 3 5.22 9.57 -18.82
C ILE A 3 4.91 8.16 -18.35
N GLU A 4 5.86 7.56 -17.67
CA GLU A 4 5.74 6.23 -17.08
C GLU A 4 5.65 6.34 -15.55
N THR A 5 4.64 5.72 -14.98
CA THR A 5 4.36 5.84 -13.55
C THR A 5 4.17 4.48 -12.90
N VAL A 6 4.49 4.38 -11.62
CA VAL A 6 4.20 3.22 -10.78
C VAL A 6 3.42 3.66 -9.55
N TRP A 7 2.38 2.92 -9.24
CA TRP A 7 1.49 3.16 -8.11
C TRP A 7 1.59 1.98 -7.18
N VAL A 8 1.95 2.23 -5.92
CA VAL A 8 2.15 1.18 -4.93
C VAL A 8 1.31 1.42 -3.69
N GLY A 9 0.71 0.36 -3.18
CA GLY A 9 -0.15 0.41 -2.01
C GLY A 9 -0.50 -0.99 -1.53
N ARG A 10 -1.51 -1.08 -0.68
CA ARG A 10 -2.03 -2.37 -0.20
C ARG A 10 -3.29 -2.76 -0.93
N GLY A 11 -3.51 -4.05 -1.08
CA GLY A 11 -4.76 -4.58 -1.62
C GLY A 11 -5.97 -4.04 -0.85
N GLY A 12 -6.90 -3.42 -1.58
CA GLY A 12 -8.10 -2.77 -1.02
C GLY A 12 -7.99 -1.24 -0.86
N GLN A 13 -6.83 -0.62 -1.05
CA GLN A 13 -6.67 0.84 -0.98
C GLN A 13 -7.09 1.59 -2.26
N GLY A 14 -7.51 0.88 -3.31
CA GLY A 14 -7.99 1.49 -4.55
C GLY A 14 -6.89 1.92 -5.53
N ILE A 15 -5.71 1.27 -5.50
CA ILE A 15 -4.59 1.58 -6.40
C ILE A 15 -5.00 1.41 -7.86
N VAL A 16 -5.58 0.26 -8.19
CA VAL A 16 -6.06 -0.05 -9.55
C VAL A 16 -7.13 0.95 -10.00
N THR A 17 -8.05 1.29 -9.10
CA THR A 17 -9.07 2.32 -9.38
C THR A 17 -8.44 3.67 -9.67
N ALA A 18 -7.42 4.08 -8.91
CA ALA A 18 -6.72 5.34 -9.13
C ALA A 18 -6.03 5.38 -10.51
N THR A 19 -5.33 4.31 -10.88
CA THR A 19 -4.69 4.25 -12.22
C THR A 19 -5.69 4.30 -13.35
N TYR A 20 -6.85 3.64 -13.23
CA TYR A 20 -7.92 3.73 -14.23
C TYR A 20 -8.58 5.11 -14.28
N ILE A 21 -8.76 5.78 -13.14
CA ILE A 21 -9.29 7.15 -13.10
C ILE A 21 -8.35 8.11 -13.84
N ILE A 22 -7.05 8.04 -13.54
CA ILE A 22 -6.06 8.92 -14.20
C ILE A 22 -5.93 8.55 -15.68
N ALA A 23 -5.95 7.27 -16.06
CA ALA A 23 -5.94 6.85 -17.46
C ALA A 23 -7.14 7.43 -18.22
N ASN A 24 -8.36 7.23 -17.70
CA ASN A 24 -9.58 7.77 -18.31
C ASN A 24 -9.55 9.30 -18.39
N ALA A 25 -9.15 9.99 -17.33
CA ALA A 25 -9.05 11.44 -17.33
C ALA A 25 -8.03 11.95 -18.36
N SER A 26 -6.90 11.24 -18.52
CA SER A 26 -5.90 11.57 -19.52
C SER A 26 -6.43 11.37 -20.95
N ILE A 27 -7.21 10.31 -21.18
CA ILE A 27 -7.87 10.07 -22.48
C ILE A 27 -8.89 11.17 -22.77
N ILE A 28 -9.66 11.62 -21.79
CA ILE A 28 -10.60 12.75 -21.94
C ILE A 28 -9.85 14.04 -22.33
N ASP A 29 -8.64 14.23 -21.80
CA ASP A 29 -7.78 15.38 -22.16
C ASP A 29 -7.05 15.20 -23.52
N GLY A 30 -7.27 14.10 -24.21
CA GLY A 30 -6.72 13.84 -25.56
C GLY A 30 -5.39 13.10 -25.59
N PHE A 31 -4.94 12.55 -24.45
CA PHE A 31 -3.77 11.68 -24.40
C PHE A 31 -4.11 10.22 -24.66
N TYR A 32 -3.12 9.41 -24.97
CA TYR A 32 -3.16 7.95 -24.91
C TYR A 32 -2.72 7.48 -23.54
N ALA A 33 -3.39 6.47 -22.97
CA ALA A 33 -3.04 5.93 -21.68
C ALA A 33 -3.24 4.42 -21.61
N ILE A 34 -2.31 3.72 -20.98
CA ILE A 34 -2.40 2.28 -20.66
C ILE A 34 -2.17 2.10 -19.16
N ALA A 35 -3.14 1.50 -18.49
CA ALA A 35 -3.03 1.11 -17.08
C ALA A 35 -2.87 -0.41 -16.99
N ASN A 36 -1.76 -0.87 -16.44
CA ASN A 36 -1.39 -2.27 -16.27
C ASN A 36 -1.26 -2.60 -14.77
N PRO A 37 -2.33 -3.01 -14.09
CA PRO A 37 -2.23 -3.48 -12.71
C PRO A 37 -1.57 -4.86 -12.66
N GLU A 38 -0.63 -5.05 -11.72
CA GLU A 38 -0.11 -6.36 -11.40
C GLU A 38 -0.98 -7.03 -10.34
N PHE A 39 -1.49 -8.20 -10.66
CA PHE A 39 -2.25 -9.03 -9.74
C PHE A 39 -1.40 -10.24 -9.35
N GLY A 40 -1.16 -10.40 -8.05
CA GLY A 40 -0.55 -11.60 -7.50
C GLY A 40 -1.59 -12.52 -6.84
N ALA A 41 -1.12 -13.61 -6.25
CA ALA A 41 -1.95 -14.53 -5.45
C ALA A 41 -2.38 -13.93 -4.11
N GLU A 42 -1.90 -12.73 -3.80
CA GLU A 42 -2.09 -12.08 -2.53
C GLU A 42 -3.50 -11.57 -2.36
N ARG A 43 -3.93 -11.61 -1.10
CA ARG A 43 -5.23 -11.13 -0.66
C ARG A 43 -5.13 -9.68 -0.15
N ARG A 44 -6.23 -9.20 0.41
CA ARG A 44 -6.33 -7.87 1.02
C ARG A 44 -5.18 -7.60 2.01
N GLY A 45 -4.57 -6.42 1.90
CA GLY A 45 -3.47 -5.97 2.75
C GLY A 45 -2.07 -6.18 2.16
N ALA A 46 -1.87 -7.14 1.24
CA ALA A 46 -0.59 -7.33 0.58
C ALA A 46 -0.17 -6.11 -0.26
N PRO A 47 1.13 -5.86 -0.41
CA PRO A 47 1.63 -4.85 -1.35
C PRO A 47 1.18 -5.16 -2.77
N VAL A 48 0.65 -4.17 -3.46
CA VAL A 48 0.18 -4.25 -4.86
C VAL A 48 0.83 -3.13 -5.65
N LYS A 49 1.17 -3.41 -6.91
CA LYS A 49 1.64 -2.42 -7.87
C LYS A 49 0.66 -2.27 -9.02
N ALA A 50 0.58 -1.08 -9.56
CA ALA A 50 -0.06 -0.82 -10.84
C ALA A 50 0.83 0.14 -11.64
N PHE A 51 0.94 -0.08 -12.93
CA PHE A 51 1.68 0.79 -13.82
C PHE A 51 0.70 1.59 -14.67
N LEU A 52 1.08 2.82 -14.98
CA LEU A 52 0.32 3.67 -15.87
C LEU A 52 1.29 4.42 -16.77
N THR A 53 1.13 4.25 -18.07
CA THR A 53 1.84 4.99 -19.11
C THR A 53 0.88 5.96 -19.78
N ILE A 54 1.27 7.22 -19.91
CA ILE A 54 0.51 8.28 -20.57
C ILE A 54 1.38 8.88 -21.67
N SER A 55 0.81 9.11 -22.86
CA SER A 55 1.55 9.63 -24.02
C SER A 55 0.69 10.54 -24.88
N ASP A 56 1.32 11.50 -25.56
CA ASP A 56 0.69 12.32 -26.61
C ASP A 56 0.66 11.64 -27.99
N ALA A 57 1.26 10.44 -28.10
CA ALA A 57 1.24 9.59 -29.29
C ALA A 57 0.73 8.19 -28.93
N PRO A 58 0.23 7.40 -29.90
CA PRO A 58 -0.18 6.02 -29.68
C PRO A 58 0.91 5.20 -28.97
N ILE A 59 0.50 4.39 -27.98
CA ILE A 59 1.38 3.52 -27.23
C ILE A 59 1.31 2.13 -27.87
N GLU A 60 2.35 1.75 -28.57
CA GLU A 60 2.40 0.47 -29.29
C GLU A 60 3.01 -0.65 -28.45
N ASP A 61 3.88 -0.30 -27.48
CA ASP A 61 4.52 -1.24 -26.58
C ASP A 61 3.74 -1.38 -25.26
N GLN A 62 3.76 -2.57 -24.71
CA GLN A 62 3.20 -2.89 -23.39
C GLN A 62 4.27 -3.39 -22.44
N GLU A 63 5.53 -2.96 -22.65
CA GLU A 63 6.59 -3.32 -21.74
C GLU A 63 6.30 -2.79 -20.32
N PRO A 64 6.57 -3.59 -19.31
CA PRO A 64 6.46 -3.12 -17.92
C PRO A 64 7.39 -1.95 -17.66
N VAL A 65 6.90 -0.97 -16.92
CA VAL A 65 7.66 0.22 -16.52
C VAL A 65 8.83 -0.20 -15.64
N LYS A 66 10.04 0.07 -16.09
CA LYS A 66 11.28 -0.28 -15.38
C LYS A 66 11.86 0.91 -14.60
N MET A 67 11.72 2.11 -15.13
CA MET A 67 12.32 3.33 -14.60
C MET A 67 11.29 4.48 -14.69
N PRO A 68 10.34 4.55 -13.75
CA PRO A 68 9.26 5.53 -13.82
C PRO A 68 9.74 6.96 -13.60
N GLU A 69 9.05 7.92 -14.18
CA GLU A 69 9.14 9.34 -13.84
C GLU A 69 8.41 9.65 -12.52
N VAL A 70 7.35 8.89 -12.22
CA VAL A 70 6.53 9.14 -11.04
C VAL A 70 6.26 7.85 -10.29
N ALA A 71 6.54 7.82 -8.99
CA ALA A 71 6.06 6.81 -8.07
C ALA A 71 4.99 7.39 -7.15
N VAL A 72 3.82 6.76 -7.06
CA VAL A 72 2.73 7.16 -6.15
C VAL A 72 2.59 6.10 -5.06
N VAL A 73 2.79 6.51 -3.81
CA VAL A 73 2.83 5.62 -2.65
C VAL A 73 1.60 5.87 -1.77
N PHE A 74 0.75 4.88 -1.66
CA PHE A 74 -0.53 4.92 -0.92
C PHE A 74 -0.37 4.76 0.59
N ASP A 75 0.76 4.23 1.04
CA ASP A 75 1.05 3.99 2.45
C ASP A 75 2.56 4.18 2.67
N ASP A 76 2.91 5.12 3.54
CA ASP A 76 4.32 5.46 3.80
C ASP A 76 5.12 4.30 4.41
N LYS A 77 4.44 3.34 5.06
CA LYS A 77 5.06 2.10 5.56
C LYS A 77 5.53 1.16 4.44
N LEU A 78 5.11 1.40 3.19
CA LEU A 78 5.56 0.62 2.04
C LEU A 78 6.87 1.11 1.45
N ILE A 79 7.40 2.25 1.89
CA ILE A 79 8.66 2.79 1.34
C ILE A 79 9.80 1.79 1.54
N ASP A 80 9.96 1.24 2.74
CA ASP A 80 11.06 0.30 3.01
C ASP A 80 10.88 -1.04 2.30
N PRO A 81 9.73 -1.75 2.41
CA PRO A 81 9.56 -3.01 1.68
C PRO A 81 9.52 -2.85 0.15
N MET A 82 9.18 -1.65 -0.35
CA MET A 82 9.11 -1.33 -1.78
C MET A 82 10.24 -0.37 -2.21
N ARG A 83 11.36 -0.35 -1.47
CA ARG A 83 12.51 0.52 -1.72
C ARG A 83 12.98 0.48 -3.17
N PHE A 84 12.97 -0.70 -3.79
CA PHE A 84 13.35 -0.88 -5.19
C PHE A 84 12.50 -0.05 -6.17
N VAL A 85 11.24 0.24 -5.84
CA VAL A 85 10.37 1.12 -6.65
C VAL A 85 10.83 2.57 -6.53
N ILE A 86 11.14 3.01 -5.31
CA ILE A 86 11.61 4.38 -5.05
C ILE A 86 12.98 4.61 -5.72
N ASP A 87 13.86 3.61 -5.64
CA ASP A 87 15.20 3.68 -6.23
C ASP A 87 15.18 3.65 -7.75
N ALA A 88 14.12 3.10 -8.35
CA ALA A 88 13.93 3.07 -9.80
C ALA A 88 13.41 4.39 -10.39
N VAL A 89 12.90 5.32 -9.58
CA VAL A 89 12.44 6.63 -10.07
C VAL A 89 13.60 7.38 -10.70
N ARG A 90 13.38 7.93 -11.89
CA ARG A 90 14.41 8.70 -12.62
C ARG A 90 14.84 9.94 -11.83
N PRO A 91 16.12 10.32 -11.87
CA PRO A 91 16.57 11.61 -11.31
C PRO A 91 15.73 12.78 -11.85
N GLY A 92 15.31 13.69 -10.97
CA GLY A 92 14.37 14.76 -11.30
C GLY A 92 12.89 14.32 -11.37
N GLY A 93 12.61 13.02 -11.21
CA GLY A 93 11.24 12.49 -11.14
C GLY A 93 10.55 12.81 -9.81
N TYR A 94 9.36 12.25 -9.61
CA TYR A 94 8.49 12.54 -8.48
C TYR A 94 8.20 11.29 -7.64
N VAL A 95 8.22 11.46 -6.32
CA VAL A 95 7.64 10.49 -5.36
C VAL A 95 6.49 11.18 -4.66
N ILE A 96 5.26 10.78 -4.98
CA ILE A 96 4.02 11.29 -4.37
C ILE A 96 3.66 10.35 -3.23
N LEU A 97 3.60 10.87 -2.02
CA LEU A 97 3.46 10.09 -0.80
C LEU A 97 2.19 10.48 -0.04
N ASN A 98 1.33 9.50 0.23
CA ASN A 98 0.30 9.64 1.24
C ASN A 98 0.93 9.54 2.61
N SER A 99 1.02 10.64 3.33
CA SER A 99 1.53 10.71 4.69
C SER A 99 1.04 11.95 5.42
N GLY A 100 0.73 11.80 6.70
CA GLY A 100 0.45 12.91 7.61
C GLY A 100 1.72 13.48 8.27
N LYS A 101 2.92 13.01 7.88
CA LYS A 101 4.19 13.49 8.43
C LYS A 101 4.56 14.88 7.89
N ALA A 102 5.40 15.59 8.64
CA ALA A 102 5.98 16.85 8.18
C ALA A 102 6.80 16.64 6.88
N PRO A 103 6.87 17.63 5.98
CA PRO A 103 7.57 17.50 4.71
C PRO A 103 9.03 17.04 4.84
N GLU A 104 9.76 17.52 5.84
CA GLU A 104 11.15 17.15 6.11
C GLU A 104 11.30 15.68 6.55
N GLU A 105 10.36 15.19 7.31
CA GLU A 105 10.32 13.77 7.74
C GLU A 105 10.00 12.87 6.53
N ALA A 106 9.05 13.26 5.70
CA ALA A 106 8.72 12.56 4.48
C ALA A 106 9.92 12.49 3.52
N ARG A 107 10.68 13.58 3.37
CA ARG A 107 11.93 13.62 2.59
C ARG A 107 12.94 12.59 3.14
N LYS A 108 13.14 12.57 4.46
CA LYS A 108 14.06 11.60 5.11
C LYS A 108 13.60 10.17 4.88
N LEU A 109 12.30 9.90 4.95
CA LEU A 109 11.73 8.58 4.71
C LEU A 109 11.95 8.12 3.27
N VAL A 110 11.74 9.00 2.28
CA VAL A 110 12.04 8.72 0.87
C VAL A 110 13.53 8.48 0.67
N GLY A 111 14.43 9.18 1.38
CA GLY A 111 15.87 8.93 1.39
C GLY A 111 16.56 9.19 0.05
N ARG A 112 15.99 10.07 -0.79
CA ARG A 112 16.54 10.45 -2.11
C ARG A 112 16.57 11.97 -2.25
N ASP A 113 17.72 12.52 -2.63
CA ASP A 113 17.95 13.96 -2.78
C ASP A 113 17.80 14.44 -4.21
N ASP A 114 17.69 13.52 -5.16
CA ASP A 114 17.66 13.74 -6.60
C ASP A 114 16.26 13.66 -7.20
N VAL A 115 15.22 13.47 -6.38
CA VAL A 115 13.80 13.43 -6.81
C VAL A 115 12.96 14.49 -6.09
N HIS A 116 11.87 14.91 -6.70
CA HIS A 116 10.84 15.68 -6.00
C HIS A 116 10.09 14.77 -5.04
N VAL A 117 9.81 15.25 -3.84
CA VAL A 117 8.93 14.56 -2.89
C VAL A 117 7.66 15.38 -2.73
N VAL A 118 6.51 14.74 -2.95
CA VAL A 118 5.19 15.36 -2.82
C VAL A 118 4.47 14.70 -1.68
N VAL A 119 4.03 15.48 -0.71
CA VAL A 119 3.41 14.97 0.51
C VAL A 119 1.98 15.46 0.61
N VAL A 120 1.06 14.55 0.88
CA VAL A 120 -0.35 14.86 1.12
C VAL A 120 -0.96 13.84 2.09
N ASP A 121 -1.74 14.29 3.07
CA ASP A 121 -2.55 13.40 3.93
C ASP A 121 -3.82 12.96 3.18
N ALA A 122 -3.62 12.09 2.21
CA ALA A 122 -4.68 11.64 1.33
C ALA A 122 -5.76 10.84 2.07
N ILE A 123 -5.39 10.08 3.11
CA ILE A 123 -6.36 9.35 3.94
C ILE A 123 -7.19 10.31 4.79
N GLY A 124 -6.57 11.32 5.43
CA GLY A 124 -7.29 12.33 6.20
C GLY A 124 -8.30 13.07 5.33
N ILE A 125 -7.91 13.48 4.11
CA ILE A 125 -8.80 14.12 3.14
C ILE A 125 -9.93 13.18 2.70
N ALA A 126 -9.63 11.91 2.38
CA ALA A 126 -10.65 10.94 2.00
C ALA A 126 -11.67 10.70 3.13
N ARG A 127 -11.23 10.60 4.37
CA ARG A 127 -12.12 10.51 5.54
C ARG A 127 -13.05 11.72 5.70
N LYS A 128 -12.53 12.90 5.42
CA LYS A 128 -13.29 14.15 5.52
C LYS A 128 -14.44 14.19 4.52
N HIS A 129 -14.20 13.85 3.26
CA HIS A 129 -15.17 13.99 2.17
C HIS A 129 -15.94 12.70 1.88
N VAL A 130 -15.26 11.59 1.73
CA VAL A 130 -15.82 10.31 1.26
C VAL A 130 -16.21 9.39 2.40
N LYS A 131 -15.74 9.68 3.65
CA LYS A 131 -15.96 8.85 4.85
C LYS A 131 -15.36 7.44 4.76
N LEU A 132 -14.35 7.24 3.92
CA LEU A 132 -13.65 5.99 3.71
C LEU A 132 -12.14 6.22 3.74
N ASP A 133 -11.38 5.19 4.12
CA ASP A 133 -9.92 5.20 4.13
C ASP A 133 -9.34 4.82 2.74
N VAL A 134 -9.83 5.46 1.69
CA VAL A 134 -9.44 5.15 0.30
C VAL A 134 -8.83 6.39 -0.35
N PRO A 135 -7.49 6.50 -0.39
CA PRO A 135 -6.80 7.72 -0.81
C PRO A 135 -6.70 7.91 -2.33
N ASN A 136 -7.41 7.11 -3.14
CA ASN A 136 -7.32 7.12 -4.60
C ASN A 136 -7.62 8.49 -5.23
N GLY A 137 -8.72 9.13 -4.86
CA GLY A 137 -9.09 10.47 -5.36
C GLY A 137 -8.07 11.54 -4.96
N PRO A 138 -7.76 11.70 -3.66
CA PRO A 138 -6.74 12.65 -3.22
C PRO A 138 -5.38 12.46 -3.90
N LEU A 139 -4.89 11.24 -4.06
CA LEU A 139 -3.62 10.98 -4.75
C LEU A 139 -3.69 11.30 -6.25
N ALA A 140 -4.86 11.11 -6.88
CA ALA A 140 -5.08 11.57 -8.24
C ALA A 140 -5.00 13.10 -8.36
N GLY A 141 -5.48 13.84 -7.36
CA GLY A 141 -5.35 15.30 -7.27
C GLY A 141 -3.89 15.75 -7.11
N ALA A 142 -3.15 15.12 -6.22
CA ALA A 142 -1.72 15.41 -6.04
C ALA A 142 -0.91 15.09 -7.31
N PHE A 143 -1.25 14.00 -8.02
CA PHE A 143 -0.65 13.65 -9.31
C PHE A 143 -0.93 14.72 -10.36
N SER A 144 -2.19 15.13 -10.53
CA SER A 144 -2.58 16.19 -11.48
C SER A 144 -1.86 17.50 -11.20
N LYS A 145 -1.67 17.89 -9.93
CA LYS A 145 -0.94 19.09 -9.53
C LYS A 145 0.48 19.11 -10.07
N VAL A 146 1.23 18.03 -9.89
CA VAL A 146 2.66 18.02 -10.21
C VAL A 146 2.93 17.75 -11.67
N MET A 147 2.04 17.03 -12.35
CA MET A 147 2.16 16.75 -13.77
C MET A 147 1.56 17.84 -14.65
N GLY A 148 0.66 18.68 -14.11
CA GLY A 148 -0.10 19.67 -14.87
C GLY A 148 -1.21 19.08 -15.72
N PHE A 149 -1.42 17.77 -15.64
CA PHE A 149 -2.49 16.99 -16.28
C PHE A 149 -2.76 15.70 -15.48
N PRO A 150 -3.89 14.99 -15.70
CA PRO A 150 -5.09 15.46 -16.38
C PRO A 150 -5.76 16.61 -15.63
N LYS A 151 -6.63 17.35 -16.31
CA LYS A 151 -7.41 18.42 -15.68
C LYS A 151 -8.35 17.87 -14.60
N LEU A 152 -8.60 18.67 -13.57
CA LEU A 152 -9.50 18.26 -12.48
C LEU A 152 -10.91 17.90 -12.98
N GLU A 153 -11.44 18.66 -13.97
CA GLU A 153 -12.74 18.35 -14.56
C GLU A 153 -12.75 17.02 -15.31
N SER A 154 -11.66 16.65 -15.96
CA SER A 154 -11.52 15.35 -16.62
C SER A 154 -11.42 14.23 -15.60
N ILE A 155 -10.81 14.46 -14.43
CA ILE A 155 -10.83 13.51 -13.31
C ILE A 155 -12.26 13.37 -12.76
N ARG A 156 -13.03 14.47 -12.65
CA ARG A 156 -14.43 14.42 -12.23
C ARG A 156 -15.26 13.54 -13.18
N GLN A 157 -15.10 13.74 -14.47
CA GLN A 157 -15.78 12.94 -15.49
C GLN A 157 -15.34 11.45 -15.45
N ALA A 158 -14.07 11.19 -15.16
CA ALA A 158 -13.56 9.83 -14.98
C ALA A 158 -14.17 9.15 -13.74
N PHE A 159 -14.46 9.88 -12.66
CA PHE A 159 -15.22 9.34 -11.52
C PHE A 159 -16.65 8.97 -11.91
N GLU A 160 -17.35 9.79 -12.72
CA GLU A 160 -18.68 9.46 -13.22
C GLU A 160 -18.67 8.13 -14.00
N ASN A 161 -17.69 7.97 -14.89
CA ASN A 161 -17.54 6.77 -15.71
C ASN A 161 -17.20 5.50 -14.92
N GLN A 162 -16.39 5.65 -13.84
CA GLN A 162 -15.83 4.51 -13.10
C GLN A 162 -16.63 4.14 -11.85
N LEU A 163 -17.13 5.11 -11.11
CA LEU A 163 -17.73 4.87 -9.80
C LEU A 163 -19.27 4.98 -9.84
N GLY A 164 -19.83 5.83 -10.69
CA GLY A 164 -21.26 6.05 -10.83
C GLY A 164 -21.97 6.62 -9.60
N LYS A 165 -21.27 6.74 -8.48
CA LYS A 165 -21.78 7.26 -7.19
C LYS A 165 -20.66 7.96 -6.43
N ALA A 166 -21.03 8.81 -5.47
CA ALA A 166 -20.09 9.59 -4.64
C ALA A 166 -19.08 10.39 -5.49
N VAL A 167 -19.50 10.88 -6.65
CA VAL A 167 -18.63 11.59 -7.61
C VAL A 167 -18.20 12.92 -7.01
N GLU A 168 -19.13 13.70 -6.48
CA GLU A 168 -18.85 15.03 -5.95
C GLU A 168 -17.96 14.96 -4.70
N GLU A 169 -18.17 13.97 -3.84
CA GLU A 169 -17.35 13.75 -2.65
C GLU A 169 -15.90 13.38 -3.03
N ASN A 170 -15.73 12.50 -4.01
CA ASN A 170 -14.41 12.15 -4.53
C ASN A 170 -13.75 13.32 -5.25
N TYR A 171 -14.50 14.10 -6.02
CA TYR A 171 -13.99 15.28 -6.68
C TYR A 171 -13.57 16.37 -5.69
N ALA A 172 -14.37 16.62 -4.64
CA ALA A 172 -14.01 17.56 -3.59
C ALA A 172 -12.72 17.12 -2.86
N ALA A 173 -12.57 15.83 -2.59
CA ALA A 173 -11.35 15.27 -2.01
C ALA A 173 -10.14 15.44 -2.94
N THR A 174 -10.32 15.20 -4.24
CA THR A 174 -9.29 15.38 -5.26
C THR A 174 -8.83 16.84 -5.35
N LYS A 175 -9.79 17.77 -5.37
CA LYS A 175 -9.52 19.22 -5.42
C LYS A 175 -8.79 19.71 -4.18
N GLU A 176 -9.24 19.31 -2.97
CA GLU A 176 -8.54 19.67 -1.73
C GLU A 176 -7.09 19.16 -1.75
N ALA A 177 -6.87 17.91 -2.15
CA ALA A 177 -5.53 17.36 -2.23
C ALA A 177 -4.65 18.08 -3.28
N TYR A 178 -5.22 18.45 -4.43
CA TYR A 178 -4.54 19.29 -5.42
C TYR A 178 -4.07 20.61 -4.83
N GLU A 179 -4.90 21.25 -4.00
CA GLU A 179 -4.58 22.54 -3.39
C GLU A 179 -3.50 22.42 -2.30
N VAL A 180 -3.63 21.44 -1.40
CA VAL A 180 -2.80 21.33 -0.18
C VAL A 180 -1.54 20.48 -0.32
N ALA A 181 -1.40 19.67 -1.39
CA ALA A 181 -0.20 18.87 -1.58
C ALA A 181 1.06 19.73 -1.58
N VAL A 182 2.04 19.37 -0.78
CA VAL A 182 3.31 20.08 -0.62
C VAL A 182 4.36 19.45 -1.51
N VAL A 183 4.98 20.23 -2.36
CA VAL A 183 6.05 19.78 -3.26
C VAL A 183 7.40 20.24 -2.71
N ILE A 184 8.29 19.29 -2.44
CA ILE A 184 9.64 19.52 -1.97
C ILE A 184 10.59 19.25 -3.13
N PRO A 185 11.29 20.28 -3.64
CA PRO A 185 12.19 20.12 -4.78
C PRO A 185 13.42 19.27 -4.42
N PRO A 186 14.06 18.62 -5.39
CA PRO A 186 15.31 17.93 -5.19
C PRO A 186 16.43 18.89 -4.79
N ALA A 187 17.38 18.40 -3.97
CA ALA A 187 18.56 19.18 -3.61
C ALA A 187 19.59 19.23 -4.75
N LYS A 188 19.71 18.14 -5.50
CA LYS A 188 20.59 18.00 -6.67
C LYS A 188 19.91 17.15 -7.72
N VAL A 189 19.93 17.59 -8.98
CA VAL A 189 19.51 16.77 -10.12
C VAL A 189 20.68 16.72 -11.11
N ASP A 190 21.13 15.52 -11.39
CA ASP A 190 21.99 15.24 -12.53
C ASP A 190 21.16 14.53 -13.60
N PRO A 191 20.77 15.20 -14.70
CA PRO A 191 19.93 14.61 -15.73
C PRO A 191 20.57 13.44 -16.45
N SER A 192 21.91 13.30 -16.36
CA SER A 192 22.67 12.21 -16.96
C SER A 192 22.80 10.98 -16.03
N ALA A 193 22.46 11.15 -14.76
CA ALA A 193 22.53 10.05 -13.79
C ALA A 193 21.47 9.00 -14.11
N LYS A 194 21.88 7.73 -13.97
CA LYS A 194 20.93 6.61 -14.04
C LYS A 194 20.21 6.46 -12.72
N PRO A 195 18.94 5.95 -12.73
CA PRO A 195 18.25 5.57 -11.50
C PRO A 195 19.10 4.61 -10.67
N LYS A 196 18.92 4.64 -9.35
CA LYS A 196 19.65 3.76 -8.42
C LYS A 196 19.22 2.30 -8.52
N GLY A 197 18.07 2.03 -9.13
CA GLY A 197 17.50 0.71 -9.30
C GLY A 197 16.67 0.60 -10.57
N VAL A 198 16.14 -0.58 -10.80
CA VAL A 198 15.23 -0.89 -11.92
C VAL A 198 14.10 -1.75 -11.34
N ILE A 199 12.86 -1.48 -11.70
CA ILE A 199 11.75 -2.35 -11.33
C ILE A 199 11.88 -3.62 -12.17
N SER A 200 12.22 -4.74 -11.53
CA SER A 200 12.19 -6.05 -12.16
C SER A 200 10.75 -6.55 -12.24
N THR A 201 10.35 -7.03 -13.41
CA THR A 201 9.06 -7.72 -13.58
C THR A 201 9.09 -9.14 -13.04
N THR A 202 10.29 -9.70 -12.87
CA THR A 202 10.49 -10.97 -12.23
C THR A 202 10.55 -10.75 -10.72
N SER A 203 9.38 -10.80 -10.07
CA SER A 203 9.28 -10.98 -8.65
C SER A 203 9.72 -9.82 -7.73
N ALA A 204 8.96 -8.74 -7.68
CA ALA A 204 8.87 -7.97 -6.42
C ALA A 204 8.42 -8.84 -5.24
N PHE A 205 7.89 -10.02 -5.52
CA PHE A 205 7.52 -11.07 -4.58
C PHE A 205 8.72 -11.80 -3.98
N LEU A 206 9.83 -11.86 -4.68
CA LEU A 206 11.06 -12.48 -4.23
C LEU A 206 12.07 -11.46 -3.68
N ALA A 207 11.75 -10.18 -3.64
CA ALA A 207 12.57 -9.15 -3.00
C ALA A 207 12.40 -9.08 -1.46
N GLY A 208 11.93 -10.15 -0.86
CA GLY A 208 12.22 -10.45 0.53
C GLY A 208 13.70 -10.84 0.66
N PRO A 209 14.19 -11.18 1.85
CA PRO A 209 15.58 -11.62 2.08
C PRO A 209 15.88 -12.98 1.44
N TYR A 210 15.12 -13.38 0.44
CA TYR A 210 15.31 -14.61 -0.30
C TYR A 210 16.27 -14.34 -1.45
N GLU A 211 17.43 -14.99 -1.40
CA GLU A 211 18.28 -15.12 -2.56
C GLU A 211 17.46 -15.68 -3.72
N ILE A 212 17.59 -15.07 -4.89
CA ILE A 212 17.00 -15.63 -6.12
C ILE A 212 17.71 -16.96 -6.37
N VAL A 213 17.06 -18.05 -5.97
CA VAL A 213 17.61 -19.40 -6.22
C VAL A 213 17.53 -19.66 -7.71
N THR A 214 18.67 -19.96 -8.31
CA THR A 214 18.73 -20.35 -9.72
C THR A 214 18.07 -21.73 -9.91
N TRP A 215 17.73 -22.08 -11.15
CA TRP A 215 17.18 -23.40 -11.45
C TRP A 215 18.10 -24.56 -11.00
N ALA A 216 19.40 -24.32 -10.90
CA ALA A 216 20.38 -25.30 -10.43
C ALA A 216 20.34 -25.52 -8.90
N GLU A 217 19.79 -24.55 -8.18
CA GLU A 217 19.67 -24.57 -6.70
C GLU A 217 18.26 -24.96 -6.25
N THR A 218 17.27 -24.98 -7.17
CA THR A 218 15.93 -25.45 -6.88
C THR A 218 15.86 -26.96 -6.86
N ASN A 219 15.00 -27.51 -6.03
CA ASN A 219 14.73 -28.94 -6.02
C ASN A 219 14.16 -29.40 -7.37
N VAL A 220 14.48 -30.63 -7.75
CA VAL A 220 13.93 -31.27 -8.95
C VAL A 220 12.38 -31.22 -8.88
N GLY A 221 11.77 -30.73 -9.96
CA GLY A 221 10.31 -30.60 -10.06
C GLY A 221 9.74 -29.32 -9.44
N GLY A 222 10.57 -28.34 -9.04
CA GLY A 222 10.11 -27.07 -8.48
C GLY A 222 9.47 -27.19 -7.07
N ALA A 223 9.72 -28.30 -6.38
CA ALA A 223 9.22 -28.48 -5.01
C ALA A 223 9.96 -27.55 -4.03
N VAL A 224 9.20 -26.86 -3.19
CA VAL A 224 9.76 -26.03 -2.11
C VAL A 224 9.95 -26.88 -0.84
N TYR A 225 10.93 -26.52 -0.01
CA TYR A 225 11.13 -27.18 1.28
C TYR A 225 9.90 -26.96 2.18
N PRO A 226 9.49 -27.95 3.00
CA PRO A 226 8.43 -27.77 3.99
C PRO A 226 8.77 -26.63 4.97
N GLY A 227 7.76 -25.89 5.41
CA GLY A 227 7.91 -24.85 6.43
C GLY A 227 8.46 -23.51 5.94
N THR A 228 8.62 -23.28 4.63
CA THR A 228 9.06 -21.99 4.09
C THR A 228 8.11 -20.84 4.41
N SER A 229 6.83 -21.13 4.69
CA SER A 229 5.83 -20.14 5.13
C SER A 229 6.19 -19.46 6.45
N PHE A 230 6.99 -20.08 7.32
CA PHE A 230 7.46 -19.45 8.56
C PHE A 230 8.36 -18.23 8.31
N ALA A 231 9.04 -18.19 7.18
CA ALA A 231 9.86 -17.05 6.81
C ALA A 231 9.03 -15.90 6.21
N TYR A 232 7.77 -16.15 5.86
CA TYR A 232 6.91 -15.17 5.20
C TYR A 232 6.00 -14.45 6.22
N THR A 233 6.55 -13.45 6.89
CA THR A 233 5.84 -12.68 7.91
C THR A 233 4.84 -11.72 7.29
N THR A 234 3.56 -11.99 7.45
CA THR A 234 2.46 -11.18 6.88
C THR A 234 2.00 -10.04 7.78
N GLY A 235 2.55 -9.93 8.99
CA GLY A 235 2.21 -8.90 9.96
C GLY A 235 2.40 -7.47 9.45
N GLY A 236 3.39 -7.24 8.59
CA GLY A 236 3.60 -5.95 7.93
C GLY A 236 2.48 -5.52 6.97
N TRP A 237 1.50 -6.39 6.70
CA TRP A 237 0.38 -6.08 5.80
C TRP A 237 -0.81 -5.43 6.50
N ARG A 238 -0.86 -5.48 7.84
CA ARG A 238 -1.98 -4.91 8.60
C ARG A 238 -1.90 -3.40 8.71
N ILE A 239 -3.08 -2.81 8.75
CA ILE A 239 -3.30 -1.39 9.06
C ILE A 239 -3.85 -1.27 10.48
N ASP A 240 -4.74 -2.18 10.85
CA ASP A 240 -5.33 -2.28 12.17
C ASP A 240 -4.94 -3.62 12.81
N MET A 241 -4.66 -3.62 14.10
CA MET A 241 -4.30 -4.82 14.85
C MET A 241 -5.36 -5.17 15.88
N PRO A 242 -5.66 -6.47 16.10
CA PRO A 242 -6.56 -6.89 17.16
C PRO A 242 -5.87 -6.73 18.53
N VAL A 243 -6.58 -6.16 19.48
CA VAL A 243 -6.18 -6.08 20.89
C VAL A 243 -7.26 -6.74 21.72
N ILE A 244 -6.87 -7.63 22.64
CA ILE A 244 -7.80 -8.37 23.47
C ILE A 244 -7.86 -7.85 24.90
N ASP A 245 -9.09 -7.64 25.39
CA ASP A 245 -9.39 -7.42 26.80
C ASP A 245 -9.62 -8.78 27.47
N HIS A 246 -8.62 -9.27 28.16
CA HIS A 246 -8.67 -10.55 28.85
C HIS A 246 -9.72 -10.63 29.96
N SER A 247 -10.20 -9.50 30.47
CA SER A 247 -11.25 -9.46 31.50
C SER A 247 -12.62 -9.87 30.95
N LYS A 248 -12.84 -9.65 29.64
CA LYS A 248 -14.06 -10.01 28.91
C LYS A 248 -13.95 -11.33 28.18
N CYS A 249 -12.73 -11.88 28.06
CA CYS A 249 -12.51 -13.10 27.30
C CYS A 249 -12.99 -14.34 28.06
N ILE A 250 -13.95 -15.07 27.48
CA ILE A 250 -14.50 -16.31 28.03
C ILE A 250 -13.82 -17.58 27.49
N MET A 251 -12.69 -17.45 26.79
CA MET A 251 -11.93 -18.58 26.22
C MET A 251 -12.73 -19.48 25.27
N CYS A 252 -13.71 -18.94 24.54
CA CYS A 252 -14.55 -19.70 23.62
C CYS A 252 -13.85 -20.16 22.33
N ARG A 253 -12.66 -19.66 22.06
CA ARG A 253 -11.79 -19.99 20.90
C ARG A 253 -12.37 -19.70 19.52
N LYS A 254 -13.49 -19.00 19.39
CA LYS A 254 -14.03 -18.63 18.08
C LYS A 254 -13.03 -17.84 17.25
N CYS A 255 -12.31 -16.89 17.86
CA CYS A 255 -11.26 -16.13 17.19
C CYS A 255 -10.15 -16.99 16.59
N TRP A 256 -9.76 -18.06 17.30
CA TRP A 256 -8.79 -19.04 16.81
C TRP A 256 -9.36 -19.87 15.65
N LEU A 257 -10.57 -20.39 15.81
CA LEU A 257 -11.21 -21.24 14.79
C LEU A 257 -11.44 -20.50 13.45
N TYR A 258 -11.75 -19.19 13.51
CA TYR A 258 -12.06 -18.38 12.33
C TYR A 258 -10.86 -17.58 11.80
N CYS A 259 -9.69 -17.68 12.43
CA CYS A 259 -8.51 -16.99 11.94
C CYS A 259 -8.03 -17.59 10.61
N PRO A 260 -8.00 -16.82 9.50
CA PRO A 260 -7.60 -17.36 8.20
C PRO A 260 -6.09 -17.61 8.09
N ASP A 261 -5.29 -17.06 9.02
CA ASP A 261 -3.83 -17.10 9.00
C ASP A 261 -3.24 -17.87 10.20
N ASP A 262 -4.08 -18.51 11.00
CA ASP A 262 -3.68 -19.23 12.24
C ASP A 262 -2.82 -18.38 13.21
N ALA A 263 -3.03 -17.06 13.15
CA ALA A 263 -2.27 -16.08 13.95
C ALA A 263 -2.85 -15.85 15.35
N VAL A 264 -3.86 -16.62 15.76
CA VAL A 264 -4.40 -16.60 17.13
C VAL A 264 -3.80 -17.76 17.89
N ILE A 265 -3.11 -17.48 18.98
CA ILE A 265 -2.36 -18.47 19.76
C ILE A 265 -2.94 -18.64 21.16
N GLU A 266 -2.76 -19.82 21.74
CA GLU A 266 -2.96 -20.05 23.17
C GLU A 266 -1.62 -19.91 23.89
N ALA A 267 -1.53 -18.92 24.77
CA ALA A 267 -0.37 -18.70 25.62
C ALA A 267 -0.66 -19.08 27.09
N TRP A 268 0.39 -19.13 27.90
CA TRP A 268 0.30 -19.44 29.30
C TRP A 268 0.81 -18.26 30.12
N ARG A 269 0.05 -17.89 31.16
CA ARG A 269 0.51 -16.92 32.16
C ARG A 269 0.39 -17.48 33.57
N GLU A 270 1.25 -17.01 34.45
CA GLU A 270 1.06 -17.25 35.87
C GLU A 270 -0.02 -16.34 36.42
N ALA A 271 -0.92 -16.89 37.18
CA ALA A 271 -1.97 -16.17 37.89
C ALA A 271 -1.86 -16.46 39.39
N GLY A 272 -2.10 -15.44 40.21
CA GLY A 272 -2.19 -15.58 41.65
C GLY A 272 -3.51 -16.23 42.04
N GLY A 273 -3.45 -17.28 42.82
CA GLY A 273 -4.62 -17.96 43.38
C GLY A 273 -4.81 -17.66 44.88
N PRO A 274 -5.90 -18.18 45.46
CA PRO A 274 -6.15 -18.06 46.89
C PRO A 274 -4.97 -18.61 47.70
N ARG A 275 -4.69 -17.95 48.82
CA ARG A 275 -3.58 -18.30 49.76
C ARG A 275 -2.19 -18.23 49.16
N GLY A 276 -1.96 -17.31 48.17
CA GLY A 276 -0.66 -17.08 47.57
C GLY A 276 -0.16 -18.17 46.64
N ARG A 277 -1.00 -19.14 46.25
CA ARG A 277 -0.62 -20.19 45.30
C ARG A 277 -0.58 -19.61 43.90
N LYS A 278 0.49 -19.88 43.15
CA LYS A 278 0.61 -19.57 41.75
C LYS A 278 0.09 -20.75 40.92
N PHE A 279 -0.69 -20.47 39.89
CA PHE A 279 -1.10 -21.46 38.92
C PHE A 279 -0.93 -20.90 37.51
N ARG A 280 -0.72 -21.79 36.55
CA ARG A 280 -0.65 -21.42 35.12
C ARG A 280 -2.04 -21.52 34.54
N MET A 281 -2.46 -20.47 33.85
CA MET A 281 -3.72 -20.49 33.09
C MET A 281 -3.48 -20.15 31.63
N LYS A 282 -4.27 -20.76 30.78
CA LYS A 282 -4.27 -20.44 29.34
C LYS A 282 -4.98 -19.13 29.09
N PHE A 283 -4.54 -18.40 28.08
CA PHE A 283 -5.21 -17.22 27.56
C PHE A 283 -5.02 -17.16 26.05
N ILE A 284 -5.88 -16.41 25.36
CA ILE A 284 -5.76 -16.13 23.93
C ILE A 284 -4.83 -14.95 23.74
N ASP A 285 -3.97 -15.05 22.74
CA ASP A 285 -3.10 -13.96 22.28
C ASP A 285 -2.97 -14.00 20.77
N PHE A 286 -2.25 -13.04 20.19
CA PHE A 286 -2.06 -12.92 18.77
C PHE A 286 -0.58 -12.98 18.41
N ASP A 287 -0.24 -13.78 17.41
CA ASP A 287 1.05 -13.72 16.76
C ASP A 287 1.04 -12.60 15.72
N TYR A 288 1.52 -11.44 16.14
CA TYR A 288 1.54 -10.26 15.28
C TYR A 288 2.53 -10.33 14.12
N ALA A 289 3.43 -11.32 14.09
CA ALA A 289 4.30 -11.55 12.95
C ALA A 289 3.51 -12.03 11.73
N TYR A 290 2.40 -12.75 11.96
CA TYR A 290 1.58 -13.33 10.88
C TYR A 290 0.18 -12.71 10.80
N CYS A 291 -0.29 -12.01 11.82
CA CYS A 291 -1.61 -11.39 11.84
C CYS A 291 -1.73 -10.30 10.78
N LYS A 292 -2.65 -10.47 9.82
CA LYS A 292 -2.93 -9.49 8.75
C LYS A 292 -3.90 -8.38 9.14
N GLY A 293 -4.45 -8.39 10.36
CA GLY A 293 -5.41 -7.38 10.79
C GLY A 293 -6.76 -7.43 10.06
N CYS A 294 -7.21 -8.62 9.63
CA CYS A 294 -8.43 -8.78 8.84
C CYS A 294 -9.74 -8.50 9.61
N GLY A 295 -9.70 -8.43 10.95
CA GLY A 295 -10.83 -8.09 11.82
C GLY A 295 -11.78 -9.25 12.13
N VAL A 296 -11.67 -10.41 11.49
CA VAL A 296 -12.58 -11.56 11.70
C VAL A 296 -12.67 -11.97 13.17
N CYS A 297 -11.55 -11.99 13.89
CA CYS A 297 -11.51 -12.34 15.31
C CYS A 297 -12.33 -11.39 16.19
N ALA A 298 -12.38 -10.10 15.85
CA ALA A 298 -13.19 -9.11 16.55
C ALA A 298 -14.69 -9.30 16.23
N GLU A 299 -15.01 -9.54 14.96
CA GLU A 299 -16.38 -9.73 14.48
C GLU A 299 -17.06 -10.97 15.11
N VAL A 300 -16.32 -12.08 15.21
CA VAL A 300 -16.87 -13.33 15.76
C VAL A 300 -16.81 -13.41 17.29
N CYS A 301 -16.25 -12.41 17.98
CA CYS A 301 -16.11 -12.41 19.42
C CYS A 301 -17.46 -12.13 20.12
N PRO A 302 -18.05 -13.14 20.83
CA PRO A 302 -19.40 -12.97 21.39
C PRO A 302 -19.47 -12.01 22.57
N THR A 303 -18.34 -11.69 23.18
CA THR A 303 -18.24 -10.80 24.34
C THR A 303 -17.69 -9.43 23.99
N GLY A 304 -17.31 -9.19 22.72
CA GLY A 304 -16.63 -7.96 22.32
C GLY A 304 -15.28 -7.74 23.01
N ALA A 305 -14.62 -8.83 23.42
CA ALA A 305 -13.32 -8.76 24.08
C ALA A 305 -12.19 -8.34 23.15
N ILE A 306 -12.38 -8.40 21.83
CA ILE A 306 -11.35 -8.06 20.84
C ILE A 306 -11.77 -6.78 20.12
N GLN A 307 -10.89 -5.80 20.11
CA GLN A 307 -11.07 -4.53 19.41
C GLN A 307 -9.97 -4.36 18.37
N MET A 308 -10.31 -3.79 17.22
CA MET A 308 -9.33 -3.42 16.19
C MET A 308 -8.80 -2.02 16.51
N VAL A 309 -7.50 -1.90 16.65
CA VAL A 309 -6.80 -0.65 16.95
C VAL A 309 -5.86 -0.35 15.81
N ARG A 310 -5.83 0.89 15.36
CA ARG A 310 -4.91 1.30 14.29
C ARG A 310 -3.47 1.20 14.77
N GLU A 311 -2.66 0.51 13.99
CA GLU A 311 -1.22 0.45 14.21
C GLU A 311 -0.60 1.74 13.66
N ILE A 312 -0.09 2.58 14.56
CA ILE A 312 0.50 3.90 14.26
C ILE A 312 1.94 3.74 13.76
#